data_8d1763724afb9a67421c5a97924863db
#
_entry.id   8d1763724afb9a67421c5a97924863db
#
_cell.length_a   1.000
_cell.length_b   1.000
_cell.length_c   1.000
_cell.angle_alpha   90.00
_cell.angle_beta   90.00
_cell.angle_gamma   90.00
#
_symmetry.space_group_name_H-M   'P 1'
#
loop_
_entity.id
_entity.type
_entity.pdbx_description
1 polymer ?
#
loop_
_entity_poly.entity_id
_entity_poly.type
_entity_poly.pdbx_seq_one_letter_code
_entity_poly.pdbx_strand_id
1 'polypeptide(L)'
;MDKTKESFKNYNLEDNNKMEKIKMTTPLVEMDGDEMTRILWKWIKDELLLPFIDLKTEYYDLGLEYRNATDDKVTTESAEATKKYGVAVKCATITPNAARMTEYDLKEMWKSPNGTIRAILDGTVFRAPIIVKGIEPYVKTWKKPITIARHAYGDVYKASEMKIPGAGKAELVYTAEDGTESRELIHEFKGAGIIQGQHNLVGSIESFARSCFNYALDTKQDVWFATKDTISKKYDHTFKDIFQEIYDQEYDEKFKEAGIEYFYTLIDDAVAR
;
A
#
# COMPACT_ATOMS: atom_id res chain seq x y z
N MET A 1 5.14 -45.82 18.22
CA MET A 1 3.81 -45.99 18.80
C MET A 1 3.60 -44.84 19.77
N ASP A 2 3.20 -43.84 19.28
CA ASP A 2 1.93 -43.09 19.20
C ASP A 2 1.53 -42.45 20.55
N LYS A 3 2.10 -41.26 20.80
CA LYS A 3 1.67 -40.33 21.87
C LYS A 3 1.24 -38.95 21.35
N THR A 4 1.02 -38.82 20.04
CA THR A 4 0.70 -37.53 19.38
C THR A 4 -0.78 -37.40 18.96
N LYS A 5 -1.65 -38.34 19.33
CA LYS A 5 -3.07 -38.34 18.91
C LYS A 5 -4.08 -38.01 20.02
N GLU A 6 -3.63 -37.68 21.23
CA GLU A 6 -4.57 -37.48 22.37
C GLU A 6 -4.83 -36.04 22.82
N SER A 7 -4.28 -35.03 22.15
CA SER A 7 -4.46 -33.63 22.60
C SER A 7 -5.52 -32.83 21.82
N PHE A 8 -6.25 -33.42 20.88
CA PHE A 8 -7.31 -32.76 20.13
C PHE A 8 -8.72 -33.30 20.42
N LYS A 9 -8.92 -33.94 21.59
CA LYS A 9 -10.27 -34.35 22.02
C LYS A 9 -10.79 -33.38 23.05
N ASN A 10 -12.00 -32.87 22.75
CA ASN A 10 -12.93 -32.17 23.62
C ASN A 10 -12.67 -30.69 23.90
N TYR A 11 -12.65 -29.85 22.87
CA TYR A 11 -13.32 -28.55 23.01
C TYR A 11 -14.81 -28.81 22.75
N ASN A 12 -15.58 -28.93 23.81
CA ASN A 12 -17.05 -29.03 23.74
C ASN A 12 -17.58 -27.73 23.13
N LEU A 13 -18.12 -27.81 21.92
CA LEU A 13 -18.84 -26.73 21.24
C LEU A 13 -20.12 -26.27 21.98
N GLU A 14 -20.48 -26.96 23.05
CA GLU A 14 -21.67 -26.63 23.85
C GLU A 14 -21.44 -25.57 24.94
N ASP A 15 -20.19 -25.30 25.33
CA ASP A 15 -19.86 -24.27 26.33
C ASP A 15 -19.70 -22.84 25.75
N ASN A 16 -19.79 -22.67 24.43
CA ASN A 16 -19.65 -21.37 23.76
C ASN A 16 -20.86 -20.41 23.92
N ASN A 17 -21.86 -20.79 24.69
CA ASN A 17 -23.10 -20.02 24.84
C ASN A 17 -23.06 -18.91 25.91
N LYS A 18 -21.89 -18.56 26.46
CA LYS A 18 -21.75 -17.52 27.50
C LYS A 18 -20.58 -16.57 27.40
N MET A 19 -19.77 -16.60 26.35
CA MET A 19 -18.77 -15.53 26.18
C MET A 19 -19.46 -14.29 25.61
N GLU A 20 -19.44 -13.20 26.38
CA GLU A 20 -19.90 -11.91 25.89
C GLU A 20 -19.01 -11.48 24.71
N LYS A 21 -19.64 -11.26 23.55
CA LYS A 21 -18.91 -10.84 22.35
C LYS A 21 -18.31 -9.47 22.54
N ILE A 22 -17.12 -9.28 21.99
CA ILE A 22 -16.46 -7.96 21.92
C ILE A 22 -17.33 -7.04 21.08
N LYS A 23 -17.77 -5.93 21.65
CA LYS A 23 -18.61 -4.92 20.97
C LYS A 23 -17.75 -3.99 20.15
N MET A 24 -18.08 -3.83 18.90
CA MET A 24 -17.44 -2.83 18.04
C MET A 24 -18.13 -1.48 18.19
N THR A 25 -17.33 -0.43 18.35
CA THR A 25 -17.80 0.97 18.41
C THR A 25 -17.89 1.59 17.02
N THR A 26 -17.01 1.17 16.12
CA THR A 26 -16.92 1.67 14.73
C THR A 26 -17.08 0.50 13.76
N PRO A 27 -17.87 0.63 12.69
CA PRO A 27 -17.98 -0.44 11.71
C PRO A 27 -16.66 -0.65 10.95
N LEU A 28 -16.39 -1.90 10.59
CA LEU A 28 -15.32 -2.28 9.68
C LEU A 28 -15.78 -2.05 8.24
N VAL A 29 -15.06 -1.28 7.45
CA VAL A 29 -15.29 -1.22 6.01
C VAL A 29 -14.82 -2.53 5.40
N GLU A 30 -15.77 -3.28 4.86
CA GLU A 30 -15.55 -4.60 4.27
C GLU A 30 -15.55 -4.49 2.76
N MET A 31 -14.39 -4.65 2.15
CA MET A 31 -14.20 -4.64 0.71
C MET A 31 -14.01 -6.07 0.23
N ASP A 32 -15.09 -6.69 -0.19
CA ASP A 32 -15.07 -8.05 -0.74
C ASP A 32 -14.38 -8.08 -2.10
N GLY A 33 -13.92 -9.24 -2.53
CA GLY A 33 -13.07 -9.37 -3.70
C GLY A 33 -13.57 -10.42 -4.68
N ASP A 34 -12.61 -10.93 -5.46
CA ASP A 34 -12.86 -11.92 -6.49
C ASP A 34 -12.44 -13.33 -6.07
N GLU A 35 -13.01 -14.32 -6.73
CA GLU A 35 -12.59 -15.72 -6.71
C GLU A 35 -12.44 -16.29 -5.30
N MET A 36 -11.34 -16.99 -5.06
CA MET A 36 -11.06 -17.71 -3.81
C MET A 36 -11.03 -16.80 -2.58
N THR A 37 -10.59 -15.54 -2.71
CA THR A 37 -10.45 -14.66 -1.55
C THR A 37 -11.79 -14.28 -0.93
N ARG A 38 -12.85 -14.19 -1.72
CA ARG A 38 -14.23 -14.00 -1.23
C ARG A 38 -14.66 -15.17 -0.33
N ILE A 39 -14.36 -16.38 -0.73
CA ILE A 39 -14.70 -17.59 0.03
C ILE A 39 -13.89 -17.66 1.32
N LEU A 40 -12.57 -17.41 1.23
CA LEU A 40 -11.69 -17.40 2.41
C LEU A 40 -12.09 -16.33 3.42
N TRP A 41 -12.44 -15.14 2.94
CA TRP A 41 -12.91 -14.07 3.83
C TRP A 41 -14.21 -14.41 4.51
N LYS A 42 -15.15 -15.04 3.79
CA LYS A 42 -16.39 -15.55 4.39
C LYS A 42 -16.11 -16.54 5.53
N TRP A 43 -15.21 -17.50 5.33
CA TRP A 43 -14.83 -18.45 6.38
C TRP A 43 -14.19 -17.75 7.59
N ILE A 44 -13.30 -16.78 7.34
CA ILE A 44 -12.68 -15.99 8.41
C ILE A 44 -13.77 -15.27 9.23
N LYS A 45 -14.75 -14.65 8.58
CA LYS A 45 -15.85 -14.01 9.28
C LYS A 45 -16.66 -15.02 10.11
N ASP A 46 -17.10 -16.09 9.48
CA ASP A 46 -18.04 -17.03 10.08
C ASP A 46 -17.39 -17.83 11.23
N GLU A 47 -16.14 -18.24 11.09
CA GLU A 47 -15.49 -19.16 12.02
C GLU A 47 -14.56 -18.46 13.03
N LEU A 48 -13.95 -17.33 12.68
CA LEU A 48 -12.94 -16.67 13.51
C LEU A 48 -13.37 -15.30 14.08
N LEU A 49 -14.32 -14.61 13.45
CA LEU A 49 -14.73 -13.27 13.91
C LEU A 49 -16.10 -13.31 14.59
N LEU A 50 -17.14 -13.75 13.91
CA LEU A 50 -18.52 -13.72 14.41
C LEU A 50 -18.74 -14.50 15.70
N PRO A 51 -18.03 -15.58 16.04
CA PRO A 51 -18.17 -16.23 17.33
C PRO A 51 -17.75 -15.35 18.51
N PHE A 52 -16.79 -14.44 18.31
CA PHE A 52 -16.15 -13.66 19.38
C PHE A 52 -16.48 -12.17 19.35
N ILE A 53 -16.88 -11.65 18.20
CA ILE A 53 -17.06 -10.21 17.96
C ILE A 53 -18.48 -9.94 17.50
N ASP A 54 -19.11 -8.90 18.04
CA ASP A 54 -20.35 -8.31 17.52
C ASP A 54 -19.94 -7.46 16.28
N LEU A 55 -19.64 -8.17 15.18
CA LEU A 55 -19.05 -7.59 13.98
C LEU A 55 -20.07 -6.72 13.24
N LYS A 56 -19.74 -5.44 13.11
CA LYS A 56 -20.48 -4.48 12.29
C LYS A 56 -19.64 -4.15 11.07
N THR A 57 -20.21 -4.29 9.89
CA THR A 57 -19.53 -3.99 8.63
C THR A 57 -20.29 -2.97 7.79
N GLU A 58 -19.52 -2.15 7.07
CA GLU A 58 -19.98 -1.35 5.94
C GLU A 58 -19.47 -2.07 4.69
N TYR A 59 -20.37 -2.74 3.97
CA TYR A 59 -20.00 -3.71 2.92
C TYR A 59 -19.92 -3.07 1.53
N TYR A 60 -18.84 -3.36 0.82
CA TYR A 60 -18.60 -2.98 -0.58
C TYR A 60 -18.13 -4.19 -1.38
N ASP A 61 -18.84 -4.53 -2.45
CA ASP A 61 -18.43 -5.58 -3.39
C ASP A 61 -17.45 -5.03 -4.41
N LEU A 62 -16.14 -5.34 -4.27
CA LEU A 62 -15.12 -4.97 -5.24
C LEU A 62 -14.84 -6.08 -6.27
N GLY A 63 -15.71 -7.07 -6.40
CA GLY A 63 -15.64 -8.06 -7.46
C GLY A 63 -15.75 -7.40 -8.83
N LEU A 64 -15.03 -7.96 -9.81
CA LEU A 64 -14.88 -7.36 -11.14
C LEU A 64 -16.22 -7.12 -11.84
N GLU A 65 -17.20 -8.02 -11.70
CA GLU A 65 -18.52 -7.88 -12.28
C GLU A 65 -19.28 -6.69 -11.70
N TYR A 66 -19.28 -6.52 -10.37
CA TYR A 66 -19.98 -5.41 -9.73
C TYR A 66 -19.27 -4.07 -9.97
N ARG A 67 -17.94 -4.06 -10.03
CA ARG A 67 -17.17 -2.89 -10.44
C ARG A 67 -17.53 -2.47 -11.88
N ASN A 68 -17.64 -3.43 -12.81
CA ASN A 68 -18.07 -3.18 -14.17
C ASN A 68 -19.51 -2.63 -14.24
N ALA A 69 -20.41 -3.14 -13.42
CA ALA A 69 -21.80 -2.66 -13.35
C ALA A 69 -21.90 -1.22 -12.82
N THR A 70 -21.04 -0.84 -11.88
CA THR A 70 -21.02 0.47 -11.21
C THR A 70 -20.05 1.48 -11.84
N ASP A 71 -19.46 1.17 -12.99
CA ASP A 71 -18.40 1.97 -13.63
C ASP A 71 -17.25 2.30 -12.65
N ASP A 72 -16.84 1.31 -11.86
CA ASP A 72 -15.82 1.34 -10.80
C ASP A 72 -16.06 2.36 -9.67
N LYS A 73 -17.26 2.94 -9.57
CA LYS A 73 -17.60 3.91 -8.50
C LYS A 73 -17.49 3.30 -7.11
N VAL A 74 -17.85 2.02 -6.97
CA VAL A 74 -17.77 1.29 -5.71
C VAL A 74 -16.36 1.29 -5.10
N THR A 75 -15.31 1.30 -5.93
CA THR A 75 -13.92 1.41 -5.48
C THR A 75 -13.65 2.74 -4.77
N THR A 76 -14.12 3.85 -5.34
CA THR A 76 -14.00 5.18 -4.74
C THR A 76 -14.84 5.31 -3.47
N GLU A 77 -16.10 4.85 -3.51
CA GLU A 77 -17.01 4.87 -2.35
C GLU A 77 -16.44 4.09 -1.16
N SER A 78 -15.87 2.93 -1.39
CA SER A 78 -15.22 2.12 -0.34
C SER A 78 -14.00 2.81 0.27
N ALA A 79 -13.22 3.55 -0.54
CA ALA A 79 -12.08 4.32 -0.05
C ALA A 79 -12.52 5.51 0.81
N GLU A 80 -13.55 6.23 0.40
CA GLU A 80 -14.11 7.35 1.18
C GLU A 80 -14.75 6.85 2.49
N ALA A 81 -15.42 5.70 2.47
CA ALA A 81 -15.90 5.06 3.69
C ALA A 81 -14.73 4.69 4.63
N THR A 82 -13.61 4.23 4.08
CA THR A 82 -12.41 3.93 4.87
C THR A 82 -11.85 5.18 5.55
N LYS A 83 -11.82 6.32 4.86
CA LYS A 83 -11.45 7.60 5.50
C LYS A 83 -12.38 7.96 6.65
N LYS A 84 -13.67 7.75 6.46
CA LYS A 84 -14.71 8.07 7.46
C LYS A 84 -14.59 7.21 8.71
N TYR A 85 -14.39 5.90 8.56
CA TYR A 85 -14.40 4.95 9.67
C TYR A 85 -13.01 4.59 10.21
N GLY A 86 -11.95 4.86 9.46
CA GLY A 86 -10.56 4.68 9.89
C GLY A 86 -10.05 3.25 9.84
N VAL A 87 -10.87 2.26 9.48
CA VAL A 87 -10.48 0.86 9.43
C VAL A 87 -11.20 0.12 8.30
N ALA A 88 -10.44 -0.68 7.54
CA ALA A 88 -10.98 -1.50 6.47
C ALA A 88 -10.27 -2.84 6.34
N VAL A 89 -10.96 -3.82 5.79
CA VAL A 89 -10.37 -5.05 5.27
C VAL A 89 -10.69 -5.15 3.79
N LYS A 90 -9.70 -5.53 2.99
CA LYS A 90 -9.87 -5.68 1.56
C LYS A 90 -9.39 -7.05 1.09
N CYS A 91 -10.28 -7.76 0.43
CA CYS A 91 -9.96 -8.99 -0.30
C CYS A 91 -9.19 -8.70 -1.59
N ALA A 92 -8.53 -9.71 -2.13
CA ALA A 92 -7.88 -9.57 -3.43
C ALA A 92 -8.91 -9.36 -4.55
N THR A 93 -8.55 -8.53 -5.52
CA THR A 93 -9.40 -8.16 -6.65
C THR A 93 -8.67 -8.40 -7.97
N ILE A 94 -9.40 -8.75 -8.99
CA ILE A 94 -8.88 -8.88 -10.35
C ILE A 94 -8.60 -7.48 -10.93
N THR A 95 -7.39 -7.29 -11.45
CA THR A 95 -7.08 -6.17 -12.35
C THR A 95 -7.13 -6.73 -13.77
N PRO A 96 -8.10 -6.32 -14.60
CA PRO A 96 -8.29 -6.92 -15.91
C PRO A 96 -7.13 -6.60 -16.86
N ASN A 97 -6.81 -7.55 -17.70
CA ASN A 97 -5.98 -7.42 -18.89
C ASN A 97 -6.84 -7.66 -20.15
N ALA A 98 -6.23 -7.64 -21.33
CA ALA A 98 -6.95 -7.82 -22.59
C ALA A 98 -7.76 -9.14 -22.66
N ALA A 99 -7.25 -10.25 -22.09
CA ALA A 99 -7.97 -11.50 -22.05
C ALA A 99 -9.21 -11.45 -21.16
N ARG A 100 -9.09 -10.80 -20.00
CA ARG A 100 -10.20 -10.62 -19.04
C ARG A 100 -11.31 -9.71 -19.59
N MET A 101 -11.01 -8.79 -20.50
CA MET A 101 -12.01 -7.95 -21.17
C MET A 101 -13.08 -8.79 -21.86
N THR A 102 -12.66 -9.81 -22.61
CA THR A 102 -13.58 -10.71 -23.32
C THR A 102 -14.24 -11.72 -22.38
N GLU A 103 -13.49 -12.27 -21.43
CA GLU A 103 -14.00 -13.27 -20.48
C GLU A 103 -15.15 -12.77 -19.62
N TYR A 104 -15.07 -11.50 -19.18
CA TYR A 104 -16.06 -10.89 -18.28
C TYR A 104 -16.98 -9.88 -18.97
N ASP A 105 -16.91 -9.76 -20.30
CA ASP A 105 -17.68 -8.76 -21.09
C ASP A 105 -17.59 -7.34 -20.48
N LEU A 106 -16.35 -6.89 -20.27
CA LEU A 106 -16.11 -5.61 -19.58
C LEU A 106 -16.29 -4.42 -20.52
N LYS A 107 -16.88 -3.34 -20.00
CA LYS A 107 -17.04 -2.06 -20.70
C LYS A 107 -15.70 -1.40 -20.99
N GLU A 108 -14.75 -1.53 -20.05
CA GLU A 108 -13.38 -1.01 -20.20
C GLU A 108 -12.38 -1.78 -19.34
N MET A 109 -11.09 -1.57 -19.59
CA MET A 109 -10.00 -2.15 -18.80
C MET A 109 -9.84 -1.37 -17.50
N TRP A 110 -10.65 -1.70 -16.50
CA TRP A 110 -10.67 -1.02 -15.20
C TRP A 110 -9.30 -0.99 -14.53
N LYS A 111 -8.97 0.13 -13.91
CA LYS A 111 -7.72 0.30 -13.13
C LYS A 111 -7.71 -0.63 -11.93
N SER A 112 -6.51 -0.83 -11.37
CA SER A 112 -6.37 -1.60 -10.13
C SER A 112 -7.06 -0.90 -8.96
N PRO A 113 -8.03 -1.54 -8.27
CA PRO A 113 -8.64 -0.97 -7.07
C PRO A 113 -7.62 -0.65 -5.98
N ASN A 114 -6.56 -1.46 -5.88
CA ASN A 114 -5.47 -1.19 -4.93
C ASN A 114 -4.79 0.16 -5.17
N GLY A 115 -4.55 0.50 -6.43
CA GLY A 115 -3.96 1.79 -6.81
C GLY A 115 -4.88 2.95 -6.49
N THR A 116 -6.17 2.84 -6.87
CA THR A 116 -7.19 3.86 -6.63
C THR A 116 -7.40 4.11 -5.13
N ILE A 117 -7.62 3.06 -4.35
CA ILE A 117 -7.86 3.16 -2.90
C ILE A 117 -6.66 3.79 -2.20
N ARG A 118 -5.44 3.32 -2.48
CA ARG A 118 -4.21 3.85 -1.87
C ARG A 118 -3.99 5.32 -2.20
N ALA A 119 -4.24 5.72 -3.45
CA ALA A 119 -4.12 7.11 -3.86
C ALA A 119 -5.15 8.03 -3.17
N ILE A 120 -6.38 7.54 -2.95
CA ILE A 120 -7.42 8.28 -2.22
C ILE A 120 -7.06 8.40 -0.73
N LEU A 121 -6.54 7.32 -0.13
CA LEU A 121 -6.17 7.29 1.29
C LEU A 121 -4.85 8.00 1.57
N ASP A 122 -4.04 8.28 0.55
CA ASP A 122 -2.67 8.82 0.69
C ASP A 122 -1.86 8.03 1.73
N GLY A 123 -1.86 6.70 1.58
CA GLY A 123 -1.38 5.79 2.60
C GLY A 123 0.05 5.32 2.38
N THR A 124 0.61 4.72 3.42
CA THR A 124 1.89 4.00 3.37
C THR A 124 1.64 2.51 3.50
N VAL A 125 2.28 1.71 2.67
CA VAL A 125 2.21 0.25 2.74
C VAL A 125 3.43 -0.28 3.46
N PHE A 126 3.24 -0.89 4.62
CA PHE A 126 4.29 -1.60 5.34
C PHE A 126 4.21 -3.09 5.05
N ARG A 127 5.36 -3.67 4.70
CA ARG A 127 5.52 -5.10 4.47
C ARG A 127 6.51 -5.65 5.48
N ALA A 128 5.99 -6.02 6.64
CA ALA A 128 6.73 -6.74 7.66
C ALA A 128 6.79 -8.23 7.31
N PRO A 129 7.90 -8.93 7.63
CA PRO A 129 8.00 -10.37 7.43
C PRO A 129 7.04 -11.10 8.36
N ILE A 130 6.39 -12.13 7.84
CA ILE A 130 5.59 -13.07 8.64
C ILE A 130 6.49 -14.24 8.99
N ILE A 131 6.79 -14.40 10.29
CA ILE A 131 7.64 -15.48 10.80
C ILE A 131 6.74 -16.57 11.39
N VAL A 132 6.85 -17.77 10.84
CA VAL A 132 6.09 -18.94 11.30
C VAL A 132 7.03 -19.90 12.03
N LYS A 133 6.66 -20.32 13.24
CA LYS A 133 7.44 -21.28 14.01
C LYS A 133 7.65 -22.59 13.25
N GLY A 134 8.88 -23.02 13.11
CA GLY A 134 9.25 -24.26 12.39
C GLY A 134 9.51 -24.06 10.90
N ILE A 135 9.34 -22.86 10.36
CA ILE A 135 9.71 -22.53 8.98
C ILE A 135 10.90 -21.55 9.03
N GLU A 136 12.05 -22.02 8.52
CA GLU A 136 13.24 -21.17 8.46
C GLU A 136 13.12 -20.09 7.38
N PRO A 137 13.57 -18.85 7.66
CA PRO A 137 13.68 -17.81 6.63
C PRO A 137 14.61 -18.24 5.49
N TYR A 138 14.30 -17.81 4.27
CA TYR A 138 15.14 -18.10 3.10
C TYR A 138 16.57 -17.55 3.28
N VAL A 139 16.72 -16.33 3.82
CA VAL A 139 18.02 -15.74 4.14
C VAL A 139 18.34 -15.98 5.62
N LYS A 140 19.11 -17.02 5.90
CA LYS A 140 19.42 -17.49 7.27
C LYS A 140 20.32 -16.54 8.07
N THR A 141 21.05 -15.66 7.40
CA THR A 141 21.95 -14.69 8.05
C THR A 141 21.22 -13.50 8.64
N TRP A 142 20.02 -13.18 8.17
CA TRP A 142 19.22 -12.11 8.74
C TRP A 142 18.66 -12.50 10.10
N LYS A 143 19.01 -11.72 11.12
CA LYS A 143 18.65 -11.98 12.52
C LYS A 143 17.53 -11.05 13.03
N LYS A 144 17.31 -9.93 12.35
CA LYS A 144 16.25 -8.97 12.66
C LYS A 144 15.26 -8.89 11.50
N PRO A 145 13.97 -8.64 11.76
CA PRO A 145 13.02 -8.41 10.69
C PRO A 145 13.36 -7.14 9.90
N ILE A 146 13.25 -7.20 8.58
CA ILE A 146 13.34 -6.04 7.70
C ILE A 146 11.95 -5.74 7.20
N THR A 147 11.43 -4.57 7.57
CA THR A 147 10.13 -4.08 7.08
C THR A 147 10.37 -3.12 5.94
N ILE A 148 9.66 -3.33 4.82
CA ILE A 148 9.71 -2.43 3.66
C ILE A 148 8.51 -1.50 3.70
N ALA A 149 8.77 -0.21 3.85
CA ALA A 149 7.77 0.84 3.68
C ALA A 149 7.70 1.27 2.20
N ARG A 150 6.49 1.45 1.69
CA ARG A 150 6.24 1.92 0.33
C ARG A 150 5.29 3.09 0.33
N HIS A 151 5.72 4.21 -0.24
CA HIS A 151 4.84 5.33 -0.56
C HIS A 151 3.77 4.89 -1.57
N ALA A 152 2.52 5.20 -1.31
CA ALA A 152 1.41 4.69 -2.10
C ALA A 152 0.74 5.76 -2.98
N TYR A 153 1.34 6.92 -3.10
CA TYR A 153 0.87 8.05 -3.91
C TYR A 153 1.93 8.46 -4.95
N GLY A 154 1.47 8.98 -6.08
CA GLY A 154 2.37 9.51 -7.10
C GLY A 154 3.24 8.45 -7.78
N ASP A 155 4.46 8.84 -8.14
CA ASP A 155 5.47 7.98 -8.75
C ASP A 155 4.91 7.18 -9.95
N VAL A 156 5.27 5.92 -10.06
CA VAL A 156 4.79 5.02 -11.13
C VAL A 156 3.28 4.74 -11.08
N TYR A 157 2.64 4.93 -9.91
CA TYR A 157 1.19 4.64 -9.75
C TYR A 157 0.28 5.70 -10.34
N LYS A 158 0.78 6.92 -10.53
CA LYS A 158 0.08 8.04 -11.19
C LYS A 158 0.88 8.63 -12.34
N ALA A 159 1.80 7.86 -12.92
CA ALA A 159 2.57 8.26 -14.08
C ALA A 159 1.66 8.40 -15.31
N SER A 160 2.04 9.35 -16.17
CA SER A 160 1.49 9.49 -17.52
C SER A 160 2.50 8.94 -18.51
N GLU A 161 2.04 8.15 -19.47
CA GLU A 161 2.92 7.51 -20.46
C GLU A 161 2.49 7.84 -21.89
N MET A 162 3.45 7.93 -22.77
CA MET A 162 3.21 8.16 -24.19
C MET A 162 4.19 7.36 -25.05
N LYS A 163 3.67 6.65 -26.05
CA LYS A 163 4.49 6.08 -27.12
C LYS A 163 4.85 7.15 -28.12
N ILE A 164 6.13 7.25 -28.48
CA ILE A 164 6.65 8.16 -29.50
C ILE A 164 6.74 7.38 -30.81
N PRO A 165 6.01 7.78 -31.86
CA PRO A 165 5.95 7.02 -33.10
C PRO A 165 7.18 7.19 -34.00
N GLY A 166 7.98 8.26 -33.81
CA GLY A 166 9.11 8.58 -34.67
C GLY A 166 9.97 9.73 -34.16
N ALA A 167 10.75 10.32 -35.04
CA ALA A 167 11.62 11.46 -34.70
C ALA A 167 10.82 12.68 -34.24
N GLY A 168 11.33 13.40 -33.24
CA GLY A 168 10.67 14.58 -32.67
C GLY A 168 11.24 14.97 -31.30
N LYS A 169 10.70 16.03 -30.71
CA LYS A 169 11.09 16.52 -29.39
C LYS A 169 10.02 16.23 -28.36
N ALA A 170 10.45 15.81 -27.17
CA ALA A 170 9.60 15.69 -25.99
C ALA A 170 10.03 16.68 -24.93
N GLU A 171 9.09 17.43 -24.37
CA GLU A 171 9.32 18.44 -23.35
C GLU A 171 8.44 18.19 -22.12
N LEU A 172 8.97 18.52 -20.94
CA LEU A 172 8.21 18.69 -19.73
C LEU A 172 7.75 20.14 -19.67
N VAL A 173 6.43 20.37 -19.53
CA VAL A 173 5.84 21.71 -19.49
C VAL A 173 5.05 21.84 -18.19
N TYR A 174 5.32 22.91 -17.46
CA TYR A 174 4.50 23.36 -16.34
C TYR A 174 3.88 24.71 -16.69
N THR A 175 2.56 24.81 -16.62
CA THR A 175 1.83 26.05 -16.83
C THR A 175 1.21 26.48 -15.50
N ALA A 176 1.64 27.61 -14.96
CA ALA A 176 1.10 28.19 -13.73
C ALA A 176 -0.32 28.77 -13.97
N GLU A 177 -1.05 29.07 -12.88
CA GLU A 177 -2.41 29.63 -12.96
C GLU A 177 -2.46 31.00 -13.65
N ASP A 178 -1.39 31.78 -13.57
CA ASP A 178 -1.24 33.07 -14.26
C ASP A 178 -0.88 32.94 -15.76
N GLY A 179 -0.75 31.70 -16.25
CA GLY A 179 -0.38 31.39 -17.62
C GLY A 179 1.13 31.37 -17.89
N THR A 180 1.97 31.61 -16.87
CA THR A 180 3.44 31.51 -17.03
C THR A 180 3.84 30.07 -17.26
N GLU A 181 4.70 29.83 -18.26
CA GLU A 181 5.17 28.49 -18.61
C GLU A 181 6.67 28.30 -18.30
N SER A 182 6.98 27.13 -17.77
CA SER A 182 8.34 26.60 -17.66
C SER A 182 8.45 25.35 -18.50
N ARG A 183 9.53 25.26 -19.30
CA ARG A 183 9.74 24.13 -20.21
C ARG A 183 11.13 23.54 -20.01
N GLU A 184 11.23 22.22 -20.04
CA GLU A 184 12.50 21.49 -19.99
C GLU A 184 12.48 20.39 -21.05
N LEU A 185 13.49 20.34 -21.90
CA LEU A 185 13.64 19.30 -22.92
C LEU A 185 13.93 17.97 -22.25
N ILE A 186 13.06 16.99 -22.43
CA ILE A 186 13.28 15.63 -21.98
C ILE A 186 14.26 14.93 -22.92
N HIS A 187 13.93 14.90 -24.22
CA HIS A 187 14.75 14.21 -25.22
C HIS A 187 14.38 14.62 -26.65
N GLU A 188 15.39 14.59 -27.52
CA GLU A 188 15.21 14.69 -28.97
C GLU A 188 15.31 13.30 -29.61
N PHE A 189 14.17 12.73 -29.94
CA PHE A 189 14.06 11.39 -30.50
C PHE A 189 14.52 11.40 -31.98
N LYS A 190 15.32 10.42 -32.33
CA LYS A 190 15.73 10.14 -33.74
C LYS A 190 14.89 9.01 -34.36
N GLY A 191 14.03 8.37 -33.60
CA GLY A 191 13.17 7.28 -34.00
C GLY A 191 12.09 7.03 -32.95
N ALA A 192 11.41 5.90 -33.06
CA ALA A 192 10.37 5.52 -32.11
C ALA A 192 10.93 5.32 -30.68
N GLY A 193 10.10 5.61 -29.68
CA GLY A 193 10.48 5.49 -28.27
C GLY A 193 9.27 5.53 -27.34
N ILE A 194 9.53 5.79 -26.08
CA ILE A 194 8.53 5.94 -25.03
C ILE A 194 8.99 7.02 -24.05
N ILE A 195 8.03 7.75 -23.47
CA ILE A 195 8.26 8.70 -22.39
C ILE A 195 7.30 8.40 -21.24
N GLN A 196 7.73 8.73 -20.02
CA GLN A 196 6.92 8.66 -18.82
C GLN A 196 7.13 9.91 -17.97
N GLY A 197 6.06 10.53 -17.52
CA GLY A 197 6.07 11.63 -16.56
C GLY A 197 5.56 11.16 -15.20
N GLN A 198 6.30 11.50 -14.14
CA GLN A 198 5.94 11.20 -12.75
C GLN A 198 5.80 12.50 -11.96
N HIS A 199 5.02 12.47 -10.90
CA HIS A 199 4.86 13.59 -9.98
C HIS A 199 4.69 13.10 -8.55
N ASN A 200 4.92 14.01 -7.60
CA ASN A 200 4.54 13.81 -6.21
C ASN A 200 4.11 15.14 -5.59
N LEU A 201 3.52 15.10 -4.40
CA LEU A 201 3.09 16.26 -3.65
C LEU A 201 3.88 16.35 -2.34
N VAL A 202 4.30 17.55 -1.96
CA VAL A 202 5.03 17.80 -0.70
C VAL A 202 4.27 17.22 0.49
N GLY A 203 2.96 17.54 0.63
CA GLY A 203 2.16 17.01 1.74
C GLY A 203 2.04 15.49 1.78
N SER A 204 2.05 14.81 0.60
CA SER A 204 2.06 13.34 0.55
C SER A 204 3.42 12.76 0.97
N ILE A 205 4.52 13.41 0.60
CA ILE A 205 5.87 13.02 1.06
C ILE A 205 6.00 13.20 2.57
N GLU A 206 5.49 14.29 3.12
CA GLU A 206 5.46 14.54 4.57
C GLU A 206 4.64 13.47 5.31
N SER A 207 3.45 13.14 4.80
CA SER A 207 2.61 12.07 5.34
C SER A 207 3.35 10.73 5.35
N PHE A 208 4.06 10.42 4.26
CA PHE A 208 4.88 9.21 4.16
C PHE A 208 6.02 9.19 5.18
N ALA A 209 6.73 10.29 5.36
CA ALA A 209 7.81 10.40 6.35
C ALA A 209 7.29 10.16 7.77
N ARG A 210 6.22 10.85 8.17
CA ARG A 210 5.60 10.67 9.50
C ARG A 210 5.09 9.24 9.70
N SER A 211 4.52 8.62 8.67
CA SER A 211 4.08 7.23 8.73
C SER A 211 5.24 6.27 9.01
N CYS A 212 6.37 6.46 8.32
CA CYS A 212 7.58 5.66 8.53
C CYS A 212 8.14 5.83 9.95
N PHE A 213 8.26 7.06 10.43
CA PHE A 213 8.80 7.34 11.76
C PHE A 213 7.88 6.85 12.88
N ASN A 214 6.57 7.02 12.75
CA ASN A 214 5.62 6.49 13.73
C ASN A 214 5.66 4.95 13.78
N TYR A 215 5.68 4.29 12.62
CA TYR A 215 5.82 2.83 12.57
C TYR A 215 7.11 2.34 13.23
N ALA A 216 8.22 3.05 13.00
CA ALA A 216 9.51 2.74 13.61
C ALA A 216 9.47 2.85 15.13
N LEU A 217 8.87 3.90 15.68
CA LEU A 217 8.67 4.08 17.12
C LEU A 217 7.80 2.97 17.71
N ASP A 218 6.69 2.63 17.07
CA ASP A 218 5.76 1.58 17.53
C ASP A 218 6.42 0.19 17.55
N THR A 219 7.24 -0.10 16.55
CA THR A 219 7.91 -1.41 16.40
C THR A 219 9.33 -1.45 16.94
N LYS A 220 9.87 -0.32 17.40
CA LYS A 220 11.26 -0.16 17.86
C LYS A 220 12.29 -0.65 16.84
N GLN A 221 12.13 -0.20 15.60
CA GLN A 221 13.01 -0.50 14.48
C GLN A 221 13.72 0.76 14.00
N ASP A 222 14.98 0.63 13.59
CA ASP A 222 15.70 1.70 12.92
C ASP A 222 15.04 2.02 11.57
N VAL A 223 15.17 3.26 11.11
CA VAL A 223 14.70 3.69 9.79
C VAL A 223 15.89 3.93 8.87
N TRP A 224 15.96 3.16 7.81
CA TRP A 224 16.89 3.43 6.71
C TRP A 224 16.11 4.01 5.54
N PHE A 225 16.37 5.27 5.23
CA PHE A 225 15.80 5.94 4.07
C PHE A 225 16.87 6.07 2.99
N ALA A 226 16.54 5.64 1.79
CA ALA A 226 17.48 5.62 0.69
C ALA A 226 16.86 6.15 -0.60
N THR A 227 17.64 6.96 -1.32
CA THR A 227 17.27 7.51 -2.63
C THR A 227 18.48 7.47 -3.57
N LYS A 228 18.32 7.97 -4.80
CA LYS A 228 19.42 8.22 -5.72
C LYS A 228 19.53 9.72 -6.03
N ASP A 229 19.55 10.55 -5.01
CA ASP A 229 19.57 12.03 -5.13
C ASP A 229 20.81 12.58 -5.88
N THR A 230 21.88 11.81 -5.95
CA THR A 230 23.05 12.15 -6.79
C THR A 230 22.74 12.15 -8.29
N ILE A 231 21.70 11.46 -8.72
CA ILE A 231 21.20 11.39 -10.10
C ILE A 231 19.88 12.15 -10.22
N SER A 232 18.89 11.83 -9.41
CA SER A 232 17.58 12.48 -9.34
C SER A 232 17.65 13.71 -8.41
N LYS A 233 18.36 14.74 -8.87
CA LYS A 233 18.78 15.90 -8.04
C LYS A 233 17.64 16.82 -7.59
N LYS A 234 16.46 16.71 -8.17
CA LYS A 234 15.26 17.46 -7.75
C LYS A 234 14.27 16.53 -7.08
N TYR A 235 13.85 15.47 -7.76
CA TYR A 235 12.78 14.59 -7.28
C TYR A 235 13.18 13.84 -5.99
N ASP A 236 14.23 13.02 -6.05
CA ASP A 236 14.71 12.26 -4.89
C ASP A 236 15.27 13.16 -3.79
N HIS A 237 15.92 14.27 -4.19
CA HIS A 237 16.45 15.24 -3.24
C HIS A 237 15.34 15.91 -2.41
N THR A 238 14.20 16.22 -3.02
CA THR A 238 13.02 16.73 -2.30
C THR A 238 12.53 15.75 -1.24
N PHE A 239 12.46 14.46 -1.56
CA PHE A 239 12.11 13.43 -0.56
C PHE A 239 13.10 13.40 0.60
N LYS A 240 14.39 13.44 0.30
CA LYS A 240 15.46 13.45 1.32
C LYS A 240 15.34 14.64 2.25
N ASP A 241 15.18 15.83 1.70
CA ASP A 241 15.11 17.07 2.48
C ASP A 241 13.89 17.08 3.40
N ILE A 242 12.72 16.69 2.88
CA ILE A 242 11.48 16.62 3.67
C ILE A 242 11.60 15.58 4.80
N PHE A 243 12.14 14.39 4.51
CA PHE A 243 12.37 13.38 5.56
C PHE A 243 13.30 13.89 6.65
N GLN A 244 14.40 14.55 6.26
CA GLN A 244 15.37 15.10 7.23
C GLN A 244 14.75 16.21 8.06
N GLU A 245 14.03 17.15 7.43
CA GLU A 245 13.39 18.26 8.13
C GLU A 245 12.36 17.77 9.17
N ILE A 246 11.50 16.83 8.79
CA ILE A 246 10.50 16.24 9.70
C ILE A 246 11.19 15.49 10.83
N TYR A 247 12.24 14.72 10.53
CA TYR A 247 13.01 14.02 11.56
C TYR A 247 13.58 15.00 12.58
N ASP A 248 14.29 16.03 12.14
CA ASP A 248 14.94 17.00 13.01
C ASP A 248 13.95 17.78 13.87
N GLN A 249 12.77 18.12 13.32
CA GLN A 249 11.76 18.93 14.02
C GLN A 249 10.84 18.13 14.94
N GLU A 250 10.49 16.89 14.57
CA GLU A 250 9.40 16.16 15.22
C GLU A 250 9.82 14.84 15.89
N TYR A 251 10.93 14.21 15.45
CA TYR A 251 11.25 12.82 15.80
C TYR A 251 12.62 12.58 16.43
N ASP A 252 13.61 13.44 16.30
CA ASP A 252 14.98 13.24 16.79
C ASP A 252 15.02 12.86 18.27
N GLU A 253 14.35 13.64 19.14
CA GLU A 253 14.27 13.36 20.58
C GLU A 253 13.56 12.02 20.86
N LYS A 254 12.45 11.73 20.16
CA LYS A 254 11.67 10.51 20.33
C LYS A 254 12.47 9.26 19.95
N PHE A 255 13.27 9.35 18.88
CA PHE A 255 14.14 8.27 18.43
C PHE A 255 15.26 8.00 19.42
N LYS A 256 15.90 9.05 19.96
CA LYS A 256 16.90 8.93 21.02
C LYS A 256 16.33 8.26 22.28
N GLU A 257 15.13 8.67 22.72
CA GLU A 257 14.45 8.06 23.86
C GLU A 257 14.09 6.59 23.60
N ALA A 258 13.67 6.25 22.39
CA ALA A 258 13.34 4.89 22.00
C ALA A 258 14.57 3.99 21.74
N GLY A 259 15.77 4.58 21.64
CA GLY A 259 17.02 3.88 21.33
C GLY A 259 17.07 3.31 19.92
N ILE A 260 16.47 4.01 18.96
CA ILE A 260 16.46 3.68 17.53
C ILE A 260 17.07 4.81 16.70
N GLU A 261 17.51 4.50 15.48
CA GLU A 261 18.21 5.44 14.61
C GLU A 261 17.45 5.71 13.32
N TYR A 262 17.55 6.96 12.82
CA TYR A 262 17.26 7.32 11.45
C TYR A 262 18.56 7.47 10.68
N PHE A 263 18.66 6.79 9.54
CA PHE A 263 19.86 6.80 8.70
C PHE A 263 19.49 7.01 7.24
N TYR A 264 20.02 8.07 6.64
CA TYR A 264 19.91 8.31 5.21
C TYR A 264 21.17 7.86 4.46
N THR A 265 20.97 7.19 3.32
CA THR A 265 22.06 6.81 2.42
C THR A 265 21.60 6.71 0.97
N LEU A 266 22.53 6.46 0.04
CA LEU A 266 22.19 6.13 -1.34
C LEU A 266 21.65 4.69 -1.43
N ILE A 267 20.74 4.46 -2.37
CA ILE A 267 20.08 3.14 -2.50
C ILE A 267 21.04 1.98 -2.75
N ASP A 268 22.09 2.21 -3.53
CA ASP A 268 23.14 1.22 -3.81
C ASP A 268 23.92 0.85 -2.54
N ASP A 269 24.22 1.82 -1.67
CA ASP A 269 24.84 1.56 -0.37
C ASP A 269 23.89 0.82 0.58
N ALA A 270 22.62 1.24 0.65
CA ALA A 270 21.62 0.57 1.47
C ALA A 270 21.43 -0.91 1.11
N VAL A 271 21.46 -1.24 -0.18
CA VAL A 271 21.32 -2.62 -0.66
C VAL A 271 22.58 -3.44 -0.42
N ALA A 272 23.75 -2.81 -0.41
CA ALA A 272 25.03 -3.49 -0.20
C ALA A 272 25.31 -3.84 1.26
N ARG A 273 24.74 -3.12 2.22
CA ARG A 273 24.91 -3.32 3.66
C ARG A 273 23.98 -4.40 4.21
#